data_e477738ccc37895a883b08b4cc16c6e5
#
_entry.id   e477738ccc37895a883b08b4cc16c6e5
#
_cell.length_a   1.000
_cell.length_b   1.000
_cell.length_c   1.000
_cell.angle_alpha   90.00
_cell.angle_beta   90.00
_cell.angle_gamma   90.00
#
_symmetry.space_group_name_H-M   'P 1'
#
loop_
_entity.id
_entity.type
_entity.pdbx_description
1 polymer ?
#
loop_
_entity_poly.entity_id
_entity_poly.type
_entity_poly.pdbx_seq_one_letter_code
_entity_poly.pdbx_strand_id
1 'polypeptide(L)'
;MNHYDYLDGYRESAGTVYIVDDDDAVRDSLKWLLEASNYHVELYDSGESFIAKYDPNTIAVLVLDIRMPGMSGLEVQEHLLQRKADIPIIFVTGHGDVAQAVQAFKAGAVDFIEKPYDQNALKALIERMLEVARTRHIESERRKLNQALLDKLTPREQEVLERIANGRLNKQIADDLKISIKTVEAHRASIMDKTNSGTVADLMRVFMESRQGQNFHKDETHD
;
A
#
# COMPACT_ATOMS: atom_id res chain seq x y z
N MET A 1 -23.81 -3.54 -10.51
CA MET A 1 -22.35 -3.61 -10.67
C MET A 1 -21.75 -3.07 -9.39
N ASN A 2 -20.99 -3.87 -8.66
CA ASN A 2 -20.45 -3.49 -7.37
C ASN A 2 -19.34 -2.43 -7.60
N HIS A 3 -19.28 -1.38 -6.77
CA HIS A 3 -18.30 -0.30 -6.89
C HIS A 3 -16.84 -0.78 -6.89
N TYR A 4 -16.61 -2.02 -6.44
CA TYR A 4 -15.30 -2.63 -6.30
C TYR A 4 -14.99 -3.71 -7.36
N ASP A 5 -15.87 -3.97 -8.33
CA ASP A 5 -15.69 -5.04 -9.32
C ASP A 5 -14.40 -4.92 -10.13
N TYR A 6 -13.89 -3.69 -10.34
CA TYR A 6 -12.62 -3.45 -11.05
C TYR A 6 -11.38 -3.87 -10.24
N LEU A 7 -11.48 -4.00 -8.90
CA LEU A 7 -10.37 -4.45 -8.06
C LEU A 7 -10.07 -5.95 -8.24
N ASP A 8 -11.00 -6.72 -8.80
CA ASP A 8 -10.77 -8.14 -9.06
C ASP A 8 -9.68 -8.36 -10.13
N GLY A 9 -9.52 -7.44 -11.08
CA GLY A 9 -8.42 -7.48 -12.04
C GLY A 9 -7.02 -7.45 -11.42
N TYR A 10 -6.86 -6.82 -10.26
CA TYR A 10 -5.57 -6.79 -9.55
C TYR A 10 -5.23 -8.13 -8.88
N ARG A 11 -6.21 -9.00 -8.62
CA ARG A 11 -5.99 -10.33 -8.03
C ARG A 11 -5.34 -11.29 -9.03
N GLU A 12 -5.53 -11.08 -10.32
CA GLU A 12 -4.97 -11.92 -11.40
C GLU A 12 -3.64 -11.38 -11.94
N SER A 13 -3.23 -10.15 -11.56
CA SER A 13 -1.97 -9.57 -12.00
C SER A 13 -0.79 -10.38 -11.44
N ALA A 14 0.10 -10.83 -12.31
CA ALA A 14 1.33 -11.52 -11.91
C ALA A 14 2.26 -10.63 -11.06
N GLY A 15 2.13 -9.30 -11.18
CA GLY A 15 3.01 -8.32 -10.54
C GLY A 15 4.35 -8.19 -11.25
N THR A 16 5.11 -7.18 -10.86
CA THR A 16 6.44 -6.86 -11.41
C THR A 16 7.52 -7.14 -10.38
N VAL A 17 8.64 -7.71 -10.80
CA VAL A 17 9.83 -7.85 -9.99
C VAL A 17 10.88 -6.87 -10.51
N TYR A 18 11.15 -5.83 -9.73
CA TYR A 18 12.27 -4.94 -9.99
C TYR A 18 13.55 -5.55 -9.43
N ILE A 19 14.61 -5.59 -10.22
CA ILE A 19 15.93 -6.07 -9.80
C ILE A 19 16.90 -4.89 -9.96
N VAL A 20 17.53 -4.52 -8.86
CA VAL A 20 18.52 -3.44 -8.81
C VAL A 20 19.81 -3.99 -8.23
N ASP A 21 20.82 -4.17 -9.07
CA ASP A 21 22.13 -4.72 -8.75
C ASP A 21 23.13 -4.16 -9.77
N ASP A 22 24.34 -3.80 -9.41
CA ASP A 22 25.34 -3.27 -10.35
C ASP A 22 26.04 -4.37 -11.18
N ASP A 23 25.95 -5.64 -10.76
CA ASP A 23 26.51 -6.77 -11.49
C ASP A 23 25.55 -7.31 -12.57
N ASP A 24 25.92 -7.14 -13.84
CA ASP A 24 25.16 -7.63 -15.00
C ASP A 24 24.87 -9.14 -14.92
N ALA A 25 25.85 -9.94 -14.48
CA ALA A 25 25.68 -11.38 -14.41
C ALA A 25 24.63 -11.81 -13.36
N VAL A 26 24.56 -11.07 -12.26
CA VAL A 26 23.52 -11.27 -11.23
C VAL A 26 22.16 -10.91 -11.78
N ARG A 27 22.03 -9.74 -12.44
CA ARG A 27 20.76 -9.29 -13.04
C ARG A 27 20.26 -10.28 -14.09
N ASP A 28 21.12 -10.71 -15.00
CA ASP A 28 20.74 -11.66 -16.06
C ASP A 28 20.35 -13.03 -15.51
N SER A 29 21.06 -13.53 -14.50
CA SER A 29 20.73 -14.78 -13.83
C SER A 29 19.36 -14.74 -13.15
N LEU A 30 19.08 -13.66 -12.42
CA LEU A 30 17.79 -13.45 -11.74
C LEU A 30 16.67 -13.28 -12.75
N LYS A 31 16.89 -12.51 -13.80
CA LYS A 31 15.90 -12.34 -14.89
C LYS A 31 15.51 -13.68 -15.48
N TRP A 32 16.51 -14.49 -15.90
CA TRP A 32 16.25 -15.80 -16.48
C TRP A 32 15.45 -16.71 -15.54
N LEU A 33 15.83 -16.73 -14.25
CA LEU A 33 15.14 -17.50 -13.21
C LEU A 33 13.67 -17.12 -13.05
N LEU A 34 13.39 -15.81 -13.04
CA LEU A 34 12.05 -15.29 -12.73
C LEU A 34 11.15 -15.29 -13.97
N GLU A 35 11.67 -14.97 -15.16
CA GLU A 35 10.92 -15.06 -16.41
C GLU A 35 10.49 -16.51 -16.74
N ALA A 36 11.34 -17.50 -16.40
CA ALA A 36 10.96 -18.90 -16.50
C ALA A 36 9.74 -19.29 -15.61
N SER A 37 9.40 -18.43 -14.64
CA SER A 37 8.25 -18.57 -13.75
C SER A 37 7.12 -17.60 -14.06
N ASN A 38 7.11 -16.99 -15.27
CA ASN A 38 6.13 -16.05 -15.79
C ASN A 38 6.00 -14.73 -15.00
N TYR A 39 7.05 -14.31 -14.25
CA TYR A 39 7.07 -12.97 -13.68
C TYR A 39 7.45 -11.93 -14.73
N HIS A 40 6.86 -10.74 -14.65
CA HIS A 40 7.37 -9.59 -15.36
C HIS A 40 8.58 -9.02 -14.61
N VAL A 41 9.72 -8.89 -15.29
CA VAL A 41 10.99 -8.51 -14.66
C VAL A 41 11.54 -7.25 -15.32
N GLU A 42 11.87 -6.26 -14.51
CA GLU A 42 12.56 -5.05 -14.94
C GLU A 42 13.91 -4.94 -14.22
N LEU A 43 14.95 -4.64 -15.01
CA LEU A 43 16.34 -4.57 -14.55
C LEU A 43 16.82 -3.12 -14.46
N TYR A 44 17.57 -2.83 -13.41
CA TYR A 44 18.23 -1.56 -13.19
C TYR A 44 19.65 -1.79 -12.70
N ASP A 45 20.59 -1.06 -13.25
CA ASP A 45 22.03 -1.12 -12.95
C ASP A 45 22.44 -0.24 -11.77
N SER A 46 21.53 0.60 -11.28
CA SER A 46 21.81 1.58 -10.23
C SER A 46 20.53 2.01 -9.51
N GLY A 47 20.69 2.46 -8.26
CA GLY A 47 19.57 3.01 -7.47
C GLY A 47 18.94 4.22 -8.14
N GLU A 48 19.76 5.09 -8.74
CA GLU A 48 19.31 6.29 -9.44
C GLU A 48 18.44 5.97 -10.64
N SER A 49 18.82 4.96 -11.45
CA SER A 49 18.06 4.54 -12.63
C SER A 49 16.70 3.94 -12.24
N PHE A 50 16.66 3.20 -11.14
CA PHE A 50 15.40 2.67 -10.58
C PHE A 50 14.49 3.79 -10.06
N ILE A 51 15.01 4.68 -9.17
CA ILE A 51 14.22 5.77 -8.57
C ILE A 51 13.63 6.71 -9.61
N ALA A 52 14.33 6.92 -10.74
CA ALA A 52 13.86 7.76 -11.83
C ALA A 52 12.69 7.17 -12.62
N LYS A 53 12.55 5.84 -12.65
CA LYS A 53 11.54 5.13 -13.45
C LYS A 53 10.44 4.46 -12.60
N TYR A 54 10.63 4.36 -11.29
CA TYR A 54 9.69 3.69 -10.40
C TYR A 54 8.29 4.31 -10.46
N ASP A 55 7.28 3.46 -10.74
CA ASP A 55 5.87 3.84 -10.69
C ASP A 55 5.22 3.25 -9.42
N PRO A 56 4.76 4.11 -8.48
CA PRO A 56 4.13 3.67 -7.23
C PRO A 56 2.77 2.97 -7.42
N ASN A 57 2.19 3.03 -8.62
CA ASN A 57 0.92 2.37 -8.92
C ASN A 57 1.10 0.92 -9.40
N THR A 58 2.33 0.47 -9.61
CA THR A 58 2.63 -0.89 -10.02
C THR A 58 2.62 -1.84 -8.81
N ILE A 59 1.91 -2.96 -8.93
CA ILE A 59 2.04 -4.05 -7.95
C ILE A 59 3.40 -4.71 -8.19
N ALA A 60 4.32 -4.49 -7.28
CA ALA A 60 5.71 -4.92 -7.47
C ALA A 60 6.39 -5.32 -6.16
N VAL A 61 7.49 -6.04 -6.32
CA VAL A 61 8.50 -6.28 -5.29
C VAL A 61 9.87 -5.80 -5.80
N LEU A 62 10.67 -5.24 -4.91
CA LEU A 62 12.03 -4.80 -5.22
C LEU A 62 13.04 -5.79 -4.64
N VAL A 63 13.85 -6.39 -5.51
CA VAL A 63 15.05 -7.16 -5.17
C VAL A 63 16.24 -6.21 -5.35
N LEU A 64 16.93 -5.90 -4.26
CA LEU A 64 17.87 -4.77 -4.20
C LEU A 64 19.20 -5.19 -3.58
N ASP A 65 20.29 -5.00 -4.32
CA ASP A 65 21.62 -5.13 -3.73
C ASP A 65 21.89 -3.98 -2.74
N ILE A 66 22.57 -4.31 -1.64
CA ILE A 66 22.91 -3.29 -0.63
C ILE A 66 24.07 -2.43 -1.12
N ARG A 67 25.07 -3.06 -1.77
CA ARG A 67 26.31 -2.39 -2.14
C ARG A 67 26.40 -2.13 -3.63
N MET A 68 26.07 -0.93 -4.01
CA MET A 68 26.18 -0.48 -5.39
C MET A 68 27.02 0.80 -5.46
N PRO A 69 27.73 1.07 -6.57
CA PRO A 69 28.34 2.37 -6.84
C PRO A 69 27.26 3.46 -6.90
N GLY A 70 27.58 4.68 -6.45
CA GLY A 70 26.60 5.78 -6.37
C GLY A 70 25.63 5.59 -5.22
N MET A 71 24.35 5.47 -5.52
CA MET A 71 23.30 5.28 -4.51
C MET A 71 23.28 3.83 -4.03
N SER A 72 23.56 3.61 -2.75
CA SER A 72 23.45 2.30 -2.09
C SER A 72 22.01 1.84 -1.96
N GLY A 73 21.80 0.53 -1.76
CA GLY A 73 20.46 -0.01 -1.54
C GLY A 73 19.74 0.59 -0.33
N LEU A 74 20.47 0.94 0.73
CA LEU A 74 19.89 1.60 1.90
C LEU A 74 19.42 3.03 1.59
N GLU A 75 20.14 3.77 0.76
CA GLU A 75 19.74 5.10 0.31
C GLU A 75 18.52 5.01 -0.63
N VAL A 76 18.42 3.97 -1.47
CA VAL A 76 17.22 3.69 -2.26
C VAL A 76 16.02 3.47 -1.34
N GLN A 77 16.17 2.66 -0.29
CA GLN A 77 15.12 2.43 0.70
C GLN A 77 14.69 3.73 1.37
N GLU A 78 15.63 4.56 1.80
CA GLU A 78 15.33 5.86 2.41
C GLU A 78 14.55 6.77 1.46
N HIS A 79 14.94 6.85 0.19
CA HIS A 79 14.20 7.58 -0.84
C HIS A 79 12.77 7.09 -1.02
N LEU A 80 12.56 5.78 -1.01
CA LEU A 80 11.23 5.18 -1.12
C LEU A 80 10.37 5.51 0.11
N LEU A 81 10.95 5.44 1.32
CA LEU A 81 10.27 5.81 2.57
C LEU A 81 9.85 7.28 2.58
N GLN A 82 10.73 8.19 2.19
CA GLN A 82 10.42 9.63 2.08
C GLN A 82 9.27 9.91 1.11
N ARG A 83 9.16 9.13 0.03
CA ARG A 83 8.05 9.19 -0.93
C ARG A 83 6.80 8.43 -0.48
N LYS A 84 6.82 7.80 0.69
CA LYS A 84 5.76 6.93 1.20
C LYS A 84 5.39 5.81 0.22
N ALA A 85 6.38 5.31 -0.52
CA ALA A 85 6.21 4.20 -1.43
C ALA A 85 5.99 2.91 -0.65
N ASP A 86 4.93 2.18 -0.98
CA ASP A 86 4.53 0.94 -0.29
C ASP A 86 4.94 -0.29 -1.12
N ILE A 87 6.24 -0.37 -1.43
CA ILE A 87 6.83 -1.50 -2.16
C ILE A 87 7.60 -2.41 -1.19
N PRO A 88 7.32 -3.72 -1.12
CA PRO A 88 8.14 -4.65 -0.36
C PRO A 88 9.56 -4.72 -0.93
N ILE A 89 10.57 -4.64 -0.06
CA ILE A 89 11.98 -4.68 -0.42
C ILE A 89 12.59 -5.97 0.13
N ILE A 90 13.25 -6.75 -0.74
CA ILE A 90 14.09 -7.89 -0.42
C ILE A 90 15.52 -7.47 -0.70
N PHE A 91 16.33 -7.34 0.34
CA PHE A 91 17.75 -7.08 0.15
C PHE A 91 18.52 -8.34 -0.23
N VAL A 92 19.36 -8.24 -1.24
CA VAL A 92 20.35 -9.26 -1.60
C VAL A 92 21.71 -8.73 -1.16
N THR A 93 22.44 -9.48 -0.34
CA THR A 93 23.65 -8.99 0.31
C THR A 93 24.79 -9.99 0.22
N GLY A 94 26.02 -9.51 0.13
CA GLY A 94 27.23 -10.33 0.22
C GLY A 94 27.62 -10.63 1.68
N HIS A 95 28.64 -11.48 1.85
CA HIS A 95 29.20 -11.81 3.15
C HIS A 95 29.67 -10.55 3.92
N GLY A 96 29.23 -10.43 5.19
CA GLY A 96 29.68 -9.38 6.11
C GLY A 96 28.74 -8.19 6.28
N ASP A 97 27.58 -8.18 5.61
CA ASP A 97 26.64 -7.05 5.65
C ASP A 97 25.53 -7.18 6.70
N VAL A 98 25.67 -8.12 7.66
CA VAL A 98 24.65 -8.40 8.69
C VAL A 98 24.23 -7.14 9.47
N ALA A 99 25.18 -6.25 9.78
CA ALA A 99 24.87 -5.01 10.48
C ALA A 99 24.00 -4.06 9.63
N GLN A 100 24.25 -4.00 8.31
CA GLN A 100 23.48 -3.21 7.36
C GLN A 100 22.10 -3.84 7.10
N ALA A 101 22.03 -5.17 7.02
CA ALA A 101 20.77 -5.90 6.94
C ALA A 101 19.86 -5.63 8.15
N VAL A 102 20.42 -5.60 9.37
CA VAL A 102 19.68 -5.24 10.59
C VAL A 102 19.17 -3.80 10.53
N GLN A 103 19.96 -2.89 9.97
CA GLN A 103 19.57 -1.49 9.80
C GLN A 103 18.42 -1.36 8.78
N ALA A 104 18.52 -2.07 7.65
CA ALA A 104 17.47 -2.14 6.64
C ALA A 104 16.16 -2.70 7.21
N PHE A 105 16.25 -3.73 8.05
CA PHE A 105 15.09 -4.34 8.72
C PHE A 105 14.40 -3.38 9.68
N LYS A 106 15.16 -2.62 10.47
CA LYS A 106 14.62 -1.56 11.35
C LYS A 106 13.93 -0.44 10.57
N ALA A 107 14.35 -0.19 9.33
CA ALA A 107 13.77 0.79 8.44
C ALA A 107 12.58 0.23 7.60
N GLY A 108 12.08 -0.97 7.92
CA GLY A 108 10.89 -1.55 7.29
C GLY A 108 11.15 -2.43 6.07
N ALA A 109 12.41 -2.86 5.83
CA ALA A 109 12.67 -3.93 4.86
C ALA A 109 11.96 -5.21 5.29
N VAL A 110 11.43 -5.96 4.32
CA VAL A 110 10.62 -7.13 4.62
C VAL A 110 11.48 -8.36 4.90
N ASP A 111 12.60 -8.49 4.16
CA ASP A 111 13.53 -9.61 4.34
C ASP A 111 14.90 -9.31 3.70
N PHE A 112 15.88 -10.15 3.99
CA PHE A 112 17.17 -10.14 3.30
C PHE A 112 17.60 -11.56 2.96
N ILE A 113 18.40 -11.71 1.92
CA ILE A 113 18.94 -12.98 1.50
C ILE A 113 20.45 -12.85 1.21
N GLU A 114 21.26 -13.76 1.71
CA GLU A 114 22.72 -13.71 1.56
C GLU A 114 23.19 -14.45 0.30
N LYS A 115 24.10 -13.82 -0.46
CA LYS A 115 24.78 -14.44 -1.60
C LYS A 115 25.90 -15.41 -1.09
N PRO A 116 25.99 -16.68 -1.56
CA PRO A 116 25.13 -17.32 -2.54
C PRO A 116 23.80 -17.80 -1.94
N TYR A 117 22.69 -17.56 -2.60
CA TYR A 117 21.35 -17.91 -2.14
C TYR A 117 20.76 -19.11 -2.88
N ASP A 118 19.83 -19.80 -2.22
CA ASP A 118 18.97 -20.80 -2.84
C ASP A 118 17.93 -20.11 -3.72
N GLN A 119 17.93 -20.45 -5.01
CA GLN A 119 17.02 -19.87 -5.99
C GLN A 119 15.55 -20.14 -5.68
N ASN A 120 15.21 -21.30 -5.12
CA ASN A 120 13.84 -21.64 -4.75
C ASN A 120 13.38 -20.84 -3.52
N ALA A 121 14.29 -20.62 -2.55
CA ALA A 121 14.02 -19.79 -1.40
C ALA A 121 13.74 -18.34 -1.81
N LEU A 122 14.54 -17.77 -2.72
CA LEU A 122 14.33 -16.43 -3.26
C LEU A 122 12.99 -16.34 -4.01
N LYS A 123 12.65 -17.30 -4.87
CA LYS A 123 11.37 -17.34 -5.58
C LYS A 123 10.19 -17.39 -4.60
N ALA A 124 10.22 -18.26 -3.61
CA ALA A 124 9.15 -18.35 -2.61
C ALA A 124 8.98 -17.04 -1.83
N LEU A 125 10.09 -16.36 -1.54
CA LEU A 125 10.07 -15.05 -0.88
C LEU A 125 9.44 -13.97 -1.78
N ILE A 126 9.84 -13.91 -3.06
CA ILE A 126 9.26 -12.97 -4.06
C ILE A 126 7.76 -13.21 -4.21
N GLU A 127 7.31 -14.45 -4.35
CA GLU A 127 5.90 -14.81 -4.47
C GLU A 127 5.08 -14.32 -3.27
N ARG A 128 5.57 -14.60 -2.06
CA ARG A 128 4.95 -14.11 -0.83
C ARG A 128 4.88 -12.58 -0.78
N MET A 129 5.94 -11.89 -1.23
CA MET A 129 5.98 -10.43 -1.20
C MET A 129 5.10 -9.80 -2.27
N LEU A 130 4.96 -10.41 -3.43
CA LEU A 130 3.99 -9.97 -4.45
C LEU A 130 2.55 -10.09 -3.94
N GLU A 131 2.23 -11.14 -3.16
CA GLU A 131 0.91 -11.26 -2.55
C GLU A 131 0.65 -10.15 -1.51
N VAL A 132 1.66 -9.82 -0.70
CA VAL A 132 1.61 -8.66 0.22
C VAL A 132 1.41 -7.36 -0.54
N ALA A 133 2.19 -7.12 -1.61
CA ALA A 133 2.07 -5.94 -2.44
C ALA A 133 0.69 -5.81 -3.07
N ARG A 134 0.14 -6.91 -3.58
CA ARG A 134 -1.21 -6.98 -4.17
C ARG A 134 -2.29 -6.61 -3.15
N THR A 135 -2.23 -7.21 -1.98
CA THR A 135 -3.18 -6.92 -0.89
C THR A 135 -3.15 -5.45 -0.50
N ARG A 136 -1.95 -4.88 -0.28
CA ARG A 136 -1.77 -3.47 0.06
C ARG A 136 -2.27 -2.54 -1.05
N HIS A 137 -2.00 -2.88 -2.31
CA HIS A 137 -2.47 -2.10 -3.45
C HIS A 137 -4.01 -2.06 -3.50
N ILE A 138 -4.67 -3.21 -3.39
CA ILE A 138 -6.13 -3.31 -3.36
C ILE A 138 -6.73 -2.49 -2.20
N GLU A 139 -6.14 -2.57 -1.02
CA GLU A 139 -6.58 -1.79 0.14
C GLU A 139 -6.38 -0.28 -0.08
N SER A 140 -5.26 0.12 -0.69
CA SER A 140 -4.99 1.52 -1.02
C SER A 140 -6.00 2.08 -2.01
N GLU A 141 -6.27 1.34 -3.09
CA GLU A 141 -7.26 1.74 -4.09
C GLU A 141 -8.67 1.81 -3.49
N ARG A 142 -9.04 0.85 -2.64
CA ARG A 142 -10.31 0.87 -1.91
C ARG A 142 -10.43 2.11 -1.02
N ARG A 143 -9.37 2.48 -0.32
CA ARG A 143 -9.34 3.71 0.50
C ARG A 143 -9.56 4.96 -0.34
N LYS A 144 -8.86 5.08 -1.48
CA LYS A 144 -9.02 6.23 -2.41
C LYS A 144 -10.46 6.35 -2.90
N LEU A 145 -11.07 5.24 -3.28
CA LEU A 145 -12.47 5.21 -3.71
C LEU A 145 -13.43 5.62 -2.60
N ASN A 146 -13.26 5.06 -1.41
CA ASN A 146 -14.12 5.39 -0.28
C ASN A 146 -13.97 6.87 0.10
N GLN A 147 -12.75 7.40 0.08
CA GLN A 147 -12.52 8.81 0.31
C GLN A 147 -13.22 9.69 -0.75
N ALA A 148 -13.11 9.33 -2.03
CA ALA A 148 -13.80 10.04 -3.11
C ALA A 148 -15.33 10.01 -2.99
N LEU A 149 -15.92 8.97 -2.37
CA LEU A 149 -17.34 8.95 -2.04
C LEU A 149 -17.66 9.92 -0.90
N LEU A 150 -16.84 9.95 0.15
CA LEU A 150 -17.05 10.85 1.29
C LEU A 150 -16.84 12.32 0.94
N ASP A 151 -15.95 12.61 -0.01
CA ASP A 151 -15.67 13.98 -0.49
C ASP A 151 -16.89 14.61 -1.22
N LYS A 152 -17.87 13.79 -1.64
CA LYS A 152 -19.15 14.28 -2.20
C LYS A 152 -20.12 14.80 -1.15
N LEU A 153 -19.84 14.53 0.13
CA LEU A 153 -20.71 14.98 1.23
C LEU A 153 -20.51 16.46 1.51
N THR A 154 -21.61 17.15 1.70
CA THR A 154 -21.57 18.54 2.18
C THR A 154 -21.04 18.59 3.63
N PRO A 155 -20.54 19.74 4.11
CA PRO A 155 -20.09 19.87 5.50
C PRO A 155 -21.16 19.42 6.52
N ARG A 156 -22.41 19.68 6.22
CA ARG A 156 -23.53 19.30 7.10
C ARG A 156 -23.79 17.80 7.10
N GLU A 157 -23.66 17.14 5.97
CA GLU A 157 -23.75 15.68 5.87
C GLU A 157 -22.56 15.00 6.56
N GLN A 158 -21.38 15.57 6.49
CA GLN A 158 -20.21 15.08 7.23
C GLN A 158 -20.42 15.14 8.74
N GLU A 159 -20.97 16.24 9.26
CA GLU A 159 -21.31 16.36 10.67
C GLU A 159 -22.36 15.31 11.12
N VAL A 160 -23.35 15.03 10.27
CA VAL A 160 -24.35 13.97 10.53
C VAL A 160 -23.69 12.61 10.49
N LEU A 161 -22.81 12.31 9.51
CA LEU A 161 -22.10 11.05 9.37
C LEU A 161 -21.23 10.75 10.61
N GLU A 162 -20.50 11.75 11.12
CA GLU A 162 -19.68 11.57 12.31
C GLU A 162 -20.50 11.17 13.55
N ARG A 163 -21.71 11.71 13.69
CA ARG A 163 -22.60 11.34 14.78
C ARG A 163 -23.19 9.95 14.61
N ILE A 164 -23.49 9.55 13.37
CA ILE A 164 -23.90 8.19 13.04
C ILE A 164 -22.77 7.21 13.41
N ALA A 165 -21.53 7.52 13.05
CA ALA A 165 -20.36 6.70 13.36
C ALA A 165 -20.11 6.55 14.87
N ASN A 166 -20.50 7.58 15.66
CA ASN A 166 -20.48 7.53 17.13
C ASN A 166 -21.72 6.87 17.75
N GLY A 167 -22.58 6.21 16.97
CA GLY A 167 -23.75 5.47 17.44
C GLY A 167 -24.91 6.34 17.91
N ARG A 168 -24.95 7.64 17.55
CA ARG A 168 -26.02 8.55 17.95
C ARG A 168 -27.33 8.23 17.22
N LEU A 169 -28.43 8.26 17.95
CA LEU A 169 -29.79 8.13 17.40
C LEU A 169 -30.24 9.42 16.71
N ASN A 170 -31.18 9.35 15.77
CA ASN A 170 -31.69 10.51 15.03
C ASN A 170 -32.14 11.67 15.93
N LYS A 171 -32.79 11.37 17.07
CA LYS A 171 -33.20 12.37 18.05
C LYS A 171 -32.00 13.12 18.64
N GLN A 172 -30.96 12.37 19.04
CA GLN A 172 -29.75 12.94 19.61
C GLN A 172 -28.98 13.79 18.58
N ILE A 173 -28.92 13.32 17.32
CA ILE A 173 -28.32 14.09 16.21
C ILE A 173 -29.08 15.38 15.98
N ALA A 174 -30.40 15.32 16.00
CA ALA A 174 -31.26 16.51 15.84
C ALA A 174 -31.00 17.56 16.95
N ASP A 175 -30.92 17.10 18.19
CA ASP A 175 -30.62 17.94 19.36
C ASP A 175 -29.22 18.55 19.28
N ASP A 176 -28.19 17.72 18.99
CA ASP A 176 -26.78 18.11 18.87
C ASP A 176 -26.58 19.18 17.78
N LEU A 177 -27.27 19.02 16.65
CA LEU A 177 -27.13 19.87 15.47
C LEU A 177 -28.17 21.01 15.39
N LYS A 178 -29.09 21.08 16.33
CA LYS A 178 -30.20 22.06 16.40
C LYS A 178 -31.06 22.08 15.12
N ILE A 179 -31.42 20.91 14.62
CA ILE A 179 -32.27 20.69 13.45
C ILE A 179 -33.41 19.74 13.77
N SER A 180 -34.38 19.59 12.88
CA SER A 180 -35.48 18.64 13.07
C SER A 180 -35.03 17.18 12.82
N ILE A 181 -35.71 16.23 13.45
CA ILE A 181 -35.50 14.80 13.17
C ILE A 181 -35.70 14.50 11.67
N LYS A 182 -36.72 15.10 11.06
CA LYS A 182 -37.00 14.99 9.62
C LYS A 182 -35.82 15.48 8.75
N THR A 183 -35.14 16.54 9.18
CA THR A 183 -33.94 17.05 8.51
C THR A 183 -32.75 16.05 8.64
N VAL A 184 -32.58 15.40 9.80
CA VAL A 184 -31.59 14.34 10.01
C VAL A 184 -31.88 13.16 9.08
N GLU A 185 -33.13 12.74 8.96
CA GLU A 185 -33.54 11.65 8.06
C GLU A 185 -33.24 12.00 6.59
N ALA A 186 -33.53 13.23 6.18
CA ALA A 186 -33.18 13.69 4.83
C ALA A 186 -31.66 13.68 4.57
N HIS A 187 -30.83 14.15 5.53
CA HIS A 187 -29.37 14.07 5.41
C HIS A 187 -28.89 12.61 5.36
N ARG A 188 -29.44 11.73 6.19
CA ARG A 188 -29.09 10.28 6.16
C ARG A 188 -29.39 9.67 4.79
N ALA A 189 -30.57 9.94 4.22
CA ALA A 189 -30.91 9.44 2.89
C ALA A 189 -29.95 9.96 1.83
N SER A 190 -29.62 11.25 1.86
CA SER A 190 -28.64 11.84 0.94
C SER A 190 -27.23 11.25 1.12
N ILE A 191 -26.77 11.01 2.35
CA ILE A 191 -25.48 10.36 2.64
C ILE A 191 -25.47 8.95 2.04
N MET A 192 -26.52 8.17 2.29
CA MET A 192 -26.61 6.78 1.77
C MET A 192 -26.56 6.75 0.24
N ASP A 193 -27.26 7.67 -0.42
CA ASP A 193 -27.26 7.81 -1.89
C ASP A 193 -25.86 8.17 -2.41
N LYS A 194 -25.24 9.23 -1.87
CA LYS A 194 -23.91 9.72 -2.30
C LYS A 194 -22.79 8.71 -2.06
N THR A 195 -22.90 7.91 -1.01
CA THR A 195 -21.92 6.86 -0.68
C THR A 195 -22.26 5.50 -1.30
N ASN A 196 -23.37 5.42 -2.04
CA ASN A 196 -23.90 4.18 -2.62
C ASN A 196 -24.03 3.05 -1.58
N SER A 197 -24.45 3.40 -0.36
CA SER A 197 -24.60 2.49 0.76
C SER A 197 -26.04 2.02 0.90
N GLY A 198 -26.28 0.71 0.85
CA GLY A 198 -27.63 0.14 1.03
C GLY A 198 -28.06 0.03 2.49
N THR A 199 -27.09 -0.07 3.41
CA THR A 199 -27.32 -0.20 4.85
C THR A 199 -26.38 0.73 5.65
N VAL A 200 -26.74 0.97 6.92
CA VAL A 200 -25.83 1.70 7.84
C VAL A 200 -24.49 0.96 8.02
N ALA A 201 -24.52 -0.37 7.99
CA ALA A 201 -23.30 -1.17 8.06
C ALA A 201 -22.38 -0.93 6.85
N ASP A 202 -22.94 -0.82 5.63
CA ASP A 202 -22.18 -0.46 4.43
C ASP A 202 -21.57 0.94 4.56
N LEU A 203 -22.35 1.91 5.03
CA LEU A 203 -21.88 3.27 5.27
C LEU A 203 -20.72 3.29 6.27
N MET A 204 -20.83 2.53 7.36
CA MET A 204 -19.77 2.46 8.36
C MET A 204 -18.51 1.81 7.80
N ARG A 205 -18.64 0.81 6.94
CA ARG A 205 -17.49 0.20 6.25
C ARG A 205 -16.77 1.23 5.39
N VAL A 206 -17.49 1.96 4.52
CA VAL A 206 -16.93 3.05 3.70
C VAL A 206 -16.20 4.07 4.57
N PHE A 207 -16.82 4.50 5.67
CA PHE A 207 -16.26 5.50 6.58
C PHE A 207 -15.01 5.00 7.32
N MET A 208 -15.01 3.76 7.82
CA MET A 208 -13.88 3.20 8.56
C MET A 208 -12.69 2.90 7.63
N GLU A 209 -12.94 2.29 6.47
CA GLU A 209 -11.89 1.96 5.50
C GLU A 209 -11.19 3.21 4.96
N SER A 210 -11.89 4.35 4.82
CA SER A 210 -11.27 5.62 4.41
C SER A 210 -10.29 6.17 5.46
N ARG A 211 -10.51 5.87 6.74
CA ARG A 211 -9.70 6.39 7.87
C ARG A 211 -8.55 5.48 8.32
N GLN A 212 -8.52 4.20 7.92
CA GLN A 212 -7.50 3.22 8.39
C GLN A 212 -6.05 3.60 8.06
N GLY A 213 -5.78 4.55 7.17
CA GLY A 213 -4.42 5.03 6.89
C GLY A 213 -3.97 6.23 7.73
N GLN A 214 -4.86 6.87 8.49
CA GLN A 214 -4.52 8.09 9.25
C GLN A 214 -4.01 7.82 10.67
N ASN A 215 -4.23 6.62 11.22
CA ASN A 215 -3.89 6.30 12.61
C ASN A 215 -2.47 5.76 12.81
N PHE A 216 -1.76 5.33 11.77
CA PHE A 216 -0.38 4.83 11.91
C PHE A 216 0.67 5.94 12.15
N HIS A 217 0.31 7.23 12.07
CA HIS A 217 1.24 8.35 12.24
C HIS A 217 1.04 9.15 13.52
N LYS A 218 0.16 8.73 14.45
CA LYS A 218 -0.08 9.49 15.69
C LYS A 218 0.64 8.95 16.94
N ASP A 219 1.19 7.73 16.90
CA ASP A 219 1.79 7.11 18.08
C ASP A 219 3.33 7.20 18.15
N GLU A 220 4.01 7.84 17.17
CA GLU A 220 5.48 7.99 17.23
C GLU A 220 5.97 9.39 17.65
N THR A 221 5.10 10.26 18.17
CA THR A 221 5.53 11.57 18.69
C THR A 221 5.13 11.75 20.15
N HIS A 222 5.53 10.81 21.01
CA HIS A 222 5.65 11.04 22.46
C HIS A 222 6.67 10.03 23.00
N ASP A 223 7.94 10.40 23.00
CA ASP A 223 8.92 10.49 24.12
C ASP A 223 10.27 10.94 23.58
#